data_5406ebbab37abaed8acbde88c465efd2
#
_entry.id   5406ebbab37abaed8acbde88c465efd2
#
_cell.length_a   1.000
_cell.length_b   1.000
_cell.length_c   1.000
_cell.angle_alpha   90.00
_cell.angle_beta   90.00
_cell.angle_gamma   90.00
#
_symmetry.space_group_name_H-M   'P 1'
#
loop_
_entity.id
_entity.type
_entity.pdbx_description
1 polymer ?
#
loop_
_entity_poly.entity_id
_entity_poly.type
_entity_poly.pdbx_seq_one_letter_code
_entity_poly.pdbx_strand_id
1 'polypeptide(L)'
;MEPFLIGGISQQVSVTLGVSTYQQARSISSQDRVEKIARRLVRQAELATLNAKQVGAPFLHFCKEMDDKVKKHNLLVEQLTQAVKNDELEVHFQPIIDVQSNTVAKFESLVRWRNHGQWVSPAVFIPLAEESRVIIELGELVLRKTCQQIKYLEAQGYNQFVFNVNRSLFEFTEFNPHRNAWLEIITEQNVNPSQISFELTESVLAPENTNHLEVLTQLKSAGCLISLDDFGTGYSSLSYLRRFPVDVLKLDKSFIDEIHTNSGDEALVKSIIQMSQVLGIKVVAEGVELQQQLAVLKEAGCDFIQGYYFSKPLPGDEIQAFLTQLAREH
;
A
#
# COMPACT_ATOMS: atom_id res chain seq x y z
N MET A 1 -23.49 -6.71 -30.12
CA MET A 1 -22.49 -7.47 -30.90
C MET A 1 -22.98 -8.90 -30.95
N GLU A 2 -23.00 -9.53 -32.11
CA GLU A 2 -23.30 -10.95 -32.19
C GLU A 2 -22.12 -11.77 -31.74
N PRO A 3 -22.31 -12.79 -30.91
CA PRO A 3 -21.22 -13.62 -30.41
C PRO A 3 -20.62 -14.48 -31.53
N PHE A 4 -19.31 -14.69 -31.47
CA PHE A 4 -18.60 -15.61 -32.38
C PHE A 4 -18.69 -17.05 -31.86
N LEU A 5 -18.96 -18.01 -32.79
CA LEU A 5 -18.91 -19.44 -32.48
C LEU A 5 -17.51 -19.96 -32.81
N ILE A 6 -16.74 -20.32 -31.80
CA ILE A 6 -15.43 -20.96 -31.95
C ILE A 6 -15.49 -22.35 -31.31
N GLY A 7 -15.38 -23.41 -32.15
CA GLY A 7 -15.47 -24.79 -31.69
C GLY A 7 -16.79 -25.16 -31.01
N GLY A 8 -17.91 -24.53 -31.40
CA GLY A 8 -19.24 -24.73 -30.80
C GLY A 8 -19.51 -23.96 -29.51
N ILE A 9 -18.55 -23.14 -29.02
CA ILE A 9 -18.68 -22.30 -27.84
C ILE A 9 -18.92 -20.85 -28.28
N SER A 10 -19.97 -20.23 -27.77
CA SER A 10 -20.27 -18.82 -28.02
C SER A 10 -19.32 -17.93 -27.24
N GLN A 11 -18.50 -17.13 -27.93
CA GLN A 11 -17.57 -16.16 -27.33
C GLN A 11 -17.94 -14.74 -27.74
N GLN A 12 -18.01 -13.87 -26.77
CA GLN A 12 -18.21 -12.44 -26.98
C GLN A 12 -16.85 -11.72 -26.98
N VAL A 13 -16.52 -11.07 -28.10
CA VAL A 13 -15.27 -10.33 -28.26
C VAL A 13 -15.57 -8.84 -28.17
N SER A 14 -14.90 -8.13 -27.27
CA SER A 14 -14.91 -6.67 -27.22
C SER A 14 -13.66 -6.11 -27.90
N VAL A 15 -13.84 -5.02 -28.65
CA VAL A 15 -12.74 -4.32 -29.34
C VAL A 15 -12.72 -2.88 -28.86
N THR A 16 -11.53 -2.40 -28.52
CA THR A 16 -11.29 -0.99 -28.18
C THR A 16 -10.39 -0.36 -29.24
N LEU A 17 -10.75 0.81 -29.73
CA LEU A 17 -10.05 1.48 -30.82
C LEU A 17 -9.40 2.79 -30.36
N GLY A 18 -8.16 3.01 -30.77
CA GLY A 18 -7.50 4.32 -30.68
C GLY A 18 -7.34 4.92 -32.06
N VAL A 19 -7.67 6.20 -32.21
CA VAL A 19 -7.64 6.91 -33.50
C VAL A 19 -6.65 8.05 -33.43
N SER A 20 -5.73 8.13 -34.39
CA SER A 20 -4.88 9.29 -34.58
C SER A 20 -5.02 9.86 -35.99
N THR A 21 -4.80 11.16 -36.17
CA THR A 21 -4.93 11.81 -37.46
C THR A 21 -3.59 12.34 -37.95
N TYR A 22 -3.40 12.38 -39.26
CA TYR A 22 -2.19 12.90 -39.89
C TYR A 22 -1.86 14.35 -39.46
N GLN A 23 -2.87 15.19 -39.27
CA GLN A 23 -2.69 16.56 -38.82
C GLN A 23 -2.07 16.63 -37.42
N GLN A 24 -2.51 15.76 -36.51
CA GLN A 24 -1.95 15.63 -35.14
C GLN A 24 -0.50 15.13 -35.17
N ALA A 25 -0.17 14.19 -36.05
CA ALA A 25 1.18 13.65 -36.18
C ALA A 25 2.15 14.62 -36.85
N ARG A 26 1.70 15.52 -37.72
CA ARG A 26 2.51 16.48 -38.47
C ARG A 26 2.83 17.76 -37.69
N SER A 27 2.20 18.01 -36.57
CA SER A 27 2.17 19.32 -35.89
C SER A 27 3.53 19.84 -35.35
N ILE A 28 4.66 19.17 -35.58
CA ILE A 28 5.93 19.50 -34.92
C ILE A 28 7.07 19.92 -35.89
N SER A 29 7.04 19.54 -37.16
CA SER A 29 8.06 19.99 -38.13
C SER A 29 7.66 19.67 -39.55
N SER A 30 7.87 20.66 -40.48
CA SER A 30 7.64 20.52 -41.91
C SER A 30 8.70 19.65 -42.63
N GLN A 31 9.74 19.22 -41.93
CA GLN A 31 10.89 18.46 -42.49
C GLN A 31 10.89 16.99 -42.02
N ASP A 32 9.89 16.51 -41.30
CA ASP A 32 9.85 15.12 -40.85
C ASP A 32 9.71 14.15 -42.03
N ARG A 33 10.56 13.09 -42.06
CA ARG A 33 10.47 12.02 -43.06
C ARG A 33 9.15 11.24 -42.84
N VAL A 34 8.57 10.72 -43.91
CA VAL A 34 7.29 9.95 -43.89
C VAL A 34 7.32 8.83 -42.85
N GLU A 35 8.44 8.14 -42.70
CA GLU A 35 8.60 7.08 -41.69
C GLU A 35 8.43 7.57 -40.26
N LYS A 36 8.98 8.76 -39.94
CA LYS A 36 8.86 9.35 -38.61
C LYS A 36 7.42 9.76 -38.28
N ILE A 37 6.69 10.24 -39.29
CA ILE A 37 5.27 10.57 -39.15
C ILE A 37 4.44 9.30 -38.96
N ALA A 38 4.73 8.24 -39.72
CA ALA A 38 4.04 6.95 -39.58
C ALA A 38 4.22 6.33 -38.19
N ARG A 39 5.46 6.29 -37.67
CA ARG A 39 5.73 5.82 -36.30
C ARG A 39 5.00 6.63 -35.25
N ARG A 40 4.89 7.96 -35.44
CA ARG A 40 4.15 8.83 -34.53
C ARG A 40 2.65 8.57 -34.57
N LEU A 41 2.07 8.35 -35.75
CA LEU A 41 0.66 7.99 -35.90
C LEU A 41 0.32 6.70 -35.16
N VAL A 42 1.14 5.66 -35.35
CA VAL A 42 0.93 4.37 -34.64
C VAL A 42 0.98 4.58 -33.13
N ARG A 43 2.06 5.21 -32.62
CA ARG A 43 2.19 5.50 -31.19
C ARG A 43 1.00 6.30 -30.63
N GLN A 44 0.53 7.30 -31.36
CA GLN A 44 -0.63 8.12 -30.93
C GLN A 44 -1.92 7.29 -30.89
N ALA A 45 -2.13 6.41 -31.87
CA ALA A 45 -3.27 5.49 -31.89
C ALA A 45 -3.19 4.48 -30.74
N GLU A 46 -2.01 3.93 -30.43
CA GLU A 46 -1.79 3.05 -29.29
C GLU A 46 -2.11 3.75 -27.97
N LEU A 47 -1.63 4.98 -27.77
CA LEU A 47 -1.96 5.78 -26.57
C LEU A 47 -3.45 6.04 -26.44
N ALA A 48 -4.13 6.36 -27.54
CA ALA A 48 -5.57 6.54 -27.54
C ALA A 48 -6.32 5.23 -27.21
N THR A 49 -5.82 4.07 -27.69
CA THR A 49 -6.38 2.74 -27.36
C THR A 49 -6.23 2.44 -25.87
N LEU A 50 -5.05 2.68 -25.28
CA LEU A 50 -4.81 2.46 -23.85
C LEU A 50 -5.73 3.33 -22.99
N ASN A 51 -5.84 4.62 -23.31
CA ASN A 51 -6.76 5.53 -22.60
C ASN A 51 -8.22 5.12 -22.76
N ALA A 52 -8.65 4.66 -23.96
CA ALA A 52 -10.00 4.17 -24.17
C ALA A 52 -10.32 2.95 -23.29
N LYS A 53 -9.38 2.02 -23.15
CA LYS A 53 -9.53 0.86 -22.24
C LYS A 53 -9.66 1.29 -20.78
N GLN A 54 -8.83 2.25 -20.33
CA GLN A 54 -8.87 2.74 -18.94
C GLN A 54 -10.20 3.37 -18.55
N VAL A 55 -10.83 4.12 -19.49
CA VAL A 55 -12.11 4.79 -19.22
C VAL A 55 -13.33 3.96 -19.66
N GLY A 56 -13.13 2.72 -20.14
CA GLY A 56 -14.20 1.86 -20.63
C GLY A 56 -14.90 2.36 -21.91
N ALA A 57 -14.25 3.22 -22.68
CA ALA A 57 -14.81 3.75 -23.93
C ALA A 57 -14.53 2.79 -25.10
N PRO A 58 -15.47 2.63 -26.06
CA PRO A 58 -15.26 1.77 -27.22
C PRO A 58 -14.19 2.31 -28.17
N PHE A 59 -14.00 3.63 -28.21
CA PHE A 59 -12.92 4.27 -28.94
C PHE A 59 -12.59 5.65 -28.36
N LEU A 60 -11.35 6.12 -28.58
CA LEU A 60 -10.92 7.50 -28.33
C LEU A 60 -10.04 8.01 -29.47
N HIS A 61 -10.14 9.31 -29.73
CA HIS A 61 -9.19 10.02 -30.55
C HIS A 61 -7.99 10.45 -29.69
N PHE A 62 -6.79 10.36 -30.27
CA PHE A 62 -5.62 10.91 -29.64
C PHE A 62 -5.80 12.42 -29.39
N CYS A 63 -5.42 12.87 -28.22
CA CYS A 63 -5.26 14.28 -27.90
C CYS A 63 -3.88 14.52 -27.27
N LYS A 64 -3.39 15.76 -27.30
CA LYS A 64 -2.05 16.11 -26.82
C LYS A 64 -1.90 15.82 -25.33
N GLU A 65 -2.96 15.97 -24.58
CA GLU A 65 -3.02 15.70 -23.14
C GLU A 65 -2.66 14.26 -22.79
N MET A 66 -2.95 13.29 -23.67
CA MET A 66 -2.56 11.88 -23.51
C MET A 66 -1.03 11.72 -23.57
N ASP A 67 -0.36 12.37 -24.54
CA ASP A 67 1.09 12.35 -24.64
C ASP A 67 1.76 13.09 -23.47
N ASP A 68 1.18 14.22 -23.06
CA ASP A 68 1.68 14.99 -21.92
C ASP A 68 1.49 14.22 -20.58
N LYS A 69 0.42 13.44 -20.44
CA LYS A 69 0.19 12.55 -19.29
C LYS A 69 1.28 11.47 -19.22
N VAL A 70 1.61 10.81 -20.33
CA VAL A 70 2.67 9.79 -20.39
C VAL A 70 4.04 10.40 -20.09
N LYS A 71 4.34 11.60 -20.62
CA LYS A 71 5.59 12.28 -20.32
C LYS A 71 5.73 12.63 -18.84
N LYS A 72 4.65 13.14 -18.23
CA LYS A 72 4.62 13.44 -16.79
C LYS A 72 4.81 12.17 -15.96
N HIS A 73 4.14 11.08 -16.34
CA HIS A 73 4.30 9.78 -15.68
C HIS A 73 5.76 9.30 -15.73
N ASN A 74 6.37 9.25 -16.93
CA ASN A 74 7.75 8.81 -17.07
C ASN A 74 8.75 9.70 -16.32
N LEU A 75 8.54 11.03 -16.35
CA LEU A 75 9.36 11.96 -15.59
C LEU A 75 9.24 11.71 -14.08
N LEU A 76 8.03 11.46 -13.59
CA LEU A 76 7.81 11.20 -12.16
C LEU A 76 8.44 9.88 -11.72
N VAL A 77 8.40 8.83 -12.58
CA VAL A 77 9.11 7.55 -12.34
C VAL A 77 10.62 7.77 -12.27
N GLU A 78 11.19 8.55 -13.19
CA GLU A 78 12.62 8.87 -13.18
C GLU A 78 13.01 9.63 -11.90
N GLN A 79 12.24 10.64 -11.53
CA GLN A 79 12.46 11.43 -10.31
C GLN A 79 12.35 10.56 -9.06
N LEU A 80 11.35 9.67 -8.97
CA LEU A 80 11.19 8.75 -7.85
C LEU A 80 12.39 7.80 -7.75
N THR A 81 12.82 7.24 -8.89
CA THR A 81 13.99 6.35 -8.94
C THR A 81 15.25 7.04 -8.42
N GLN A 82 15.46 8.30 -8.79
CA GLN A 82 16.59 9.07 -8.27
C GLN A 82 16.45 9.41 -6.79
N ALA A 83 15.24 9.78 -6.35
CA ALA A 83 14.97 10.07 -4.94
C ALA A 83 15.21 8.85 -4.04
N VAL A 84 14.83 7.63 -4.47
CA VAL A 84 15.13 6.39 -3.74
C VAL A 84 16.64 6.16 -3.66
N LYS A 85 17.36 6.30 -4.78
CA LYS A 85 18.84 6.12 -4.83
C LYS A 85 19.60 7.13 -3.98
N ASN A 86 19.10 8.36 -3.91
CA ASN A 86 19.73 9.46 -3.18
C ASN A 86 19.28 9.55 -1.71
N ASP A 87 18.43 8.62 -1.24
CA ASP A 87 17.87 8.63 0.13
C ASP A 87 17.06 9.90 0.47
N GLU A 88 16.32 10.43 -0.50
CA GLU A 88 15.58 11.70 -0.38
C GLU A 88 14.14 11.51 0.18
N LEU A 89 13.68 10.27 0.39
CA LEU A 89 12.38 10.01 0.96
C LEU A 89 12.42 10.03 2.49
N GLU A 90 11.35 10.53 3.08
CA GLU A 90 11.14 10.54 4.52
C GLU A 90 10.23 9.38 4.93
N VAL A 91 10.33 8.94 6.21
CA VAL A 91 9.36 8.02 6.82
C VAL A 91 8.73 8.74 8.01
N HIS A 92 7.39 8.83 7.98
CA HIS A 92 6.61 9.31 9.11
C HIS A 92 5.98 8.11 9.82
N PHE A 93 5.66 8.29 11.09
CA PHE A 93 5.20 7.22 11.96
C PHE A 93 3.86 7.58 12.55
N GLN A 94 2.84 6.76 12.29
CA GLN A 94 1.52 6.96 12.86
C GLN A 94 1.33 6.04 14.06
N PRO A 95 0.96 6.58 15.24
CA PRO A 95 0.78 5.76 16.43
C PRO A 95 -0.47 4.89 16.33
N ILE A 96 -0.35 3.66 16.81
CA ILE A 96 -1.40 2.68 17.00
C ILE A 96 -1.56 2.47 18.50
N ILE A 97 -2.75 2.73 19.01
CA ILE A 97 -3.07 2.80 20.42
C ILE A 97 -3.69 1.49 20.88
N ASP A 98 -3.23 0.95 21.99
CA ASP A 98 -3.89 -0.15 22.70
C ASP A 98 -5.15 0.39 23.39
N VAL A 99 -6.30 -0.23 23.07
CA VAL A 99 -7.63 0.25 23.52
C VAL A 99 -7.82 0.12 25.02
N GLN A 100 -7.18 -0.86 25.65
CA GLN A 100 -7.35 -1.13 27.09
C GLN A 100 -6.47 -0.22 27.94
N SER A 101 -5.19 -0.12 27.59
CA SER A 101 -4.24 0.69 28.35
C SER A 101 -4.26 2.17 27.94
N ASN A 102 -4.82 2.48 26.78
CA ASN A 102 -4.81 3.81 26.15
C ASN A 102 -3.38 4.36 25.95
N THR A 103 -2.44 3.46 25.68
CA THR A 103 -1.04 3.80 25.42
C THR A 103 -0.65 3.42 24.00
N VAL A 104 0.44 4.01 23.49
CA VAL A 104 1.00 3.61 22.20
C VAL A 104 1.57 2.18 22.32
N ALA A 105 1.08 1.28 21.49
CA ALA A 105 1.60 -0.09 21.37
C ALA A 105 2.52 -0.24 20.15
N LYS A 106 2.16 0.41 19.05
CA LYS A 106 2.83 0.26 17.75
C LYS A 106 2.88 1.59 17.01
N PHE A 107 3.69 1.60 15.94
CA PHE A 107 3.71 2.68 14.95
C PHE A 107 3.61 2.10 13.54
N GLU A 108 2.85 2.71 12.65
CA GLU A 108 2.91 2.41 11.22
C GLU A 108 3.90 3.35 10.53
N SER A 109 4.82 2.76 9.76
CA SER A 109 5.85 3.44 8.98
C SER A 109 5.30 3.83 7.61
N LEU A 110 5.11 5.11 7.40
CA LEU A 110 4.45 5.67 6.23
C LEU A 110 5.43 6.51 5.42
N VAL A 111 5.83 6.02 4.26
CA VAL A 111 6.75 6.74 3.37
C VAL A 111 6.15 8.06 2.89
N ARG A 112 7.01 9.08 2.81
CA ARG A 112 6.70 10.43 2.34
C ARG A 112 7.72 10.84 1.29
N TRP A 113 7.24 11.41 0.22
CA TRP A 113 8.11 11.91 -0.85
C TRP A 113 7.86 13.39 -1.10
N ARG A 114 8.95 14.16 -1.01
CA ARG A 114 8.94 15.58 -1.35
C ARG A 114 9.72 15.78 -2.65
N ASN A 115 8.99 16.03 -3.74
CA ASN A 115 9.58 16.25 -5.05
C ASN A 115 9.64 17.76 -5.33
N HIS A 116 10.82 18.31 -5.55
CA HIS A 116 11.04 19.75 -5.73
C HIS A 116 10.33 20.62 -4.67
N GLY A 117 10.38 20.21 -3.40
CA GLY A 117 9.77 20.91 -2.28
C GLY A 117 8.26 20.71 -2.10
N GLN A 118 7.60 19.97 -2.98
CA GLN A 118 6.15 19.67 -2.89
C GLN A 118 5.92 18.21 -2.49
N TRP A 119 4.97 18.00 -1.59
CA TRP A 119 4.55 16.66 -1.22
C TRP A 119 3.84 15.96 -2.37
N VAL A 120 4.30 14.76 -2.71
CA VAL A 120 3.63 13.84 -3.63
C VAL A 120 2.87 12.80 -2.80
N SER A 121 1.58 12.63 -3.09
CA SER A 121 0.75 11.66 -2.38
C SER A 121 1.24 10.22 -2.59
N PRO A 122 1.30 9.36 -1.54
CA PRO A 122 1.56 7.93 -1.68
C PRO A 122 0.64 7.25 -2.70
N ALA A 123 -0.64 7.62 -2.76
CA ALA A 123 -1.59 7.11 -3.75
C ALA A 123 -1.18 7.40 -5.22
N VAL A 124 -0.27 8.36 -5.44
CA VAL A 124 0.27 8.68 -6.76
C VAL A 124 1.56 7.91 -7.01
N PHE A 125 2.53 7.94 -6.07
CA PHE A 125 3.87 7.41 -6.36
C PHE A 125 4.04 5.92 -6.02
N ILE A 126 3.25 5.32 -5.13
CA ILE A 126 3.35 3.88 -4.85
C ILE A 126 2.98 3.05 -6.08
N PRO A 127 1.85 3.30 -6.79
CA PRO A 127 1.56 2.59 -8.05
C PRO A 127 2.66 2.76 -9.10
N LEU A 128 3.27 3.96 -9.21
CA LEU A 128 4.40 4.21 -10.11
C LEU A 128 5.64 3.38 -9.73
N ALA A 129 5.92 3.27 -8.42
CA ALA A 129 7.00 2.44 -7.91
C ALA A 129 6.78 0.95 -8.22
N GLU A 130 5.55 0.47 -8.12
CA GLU A 130 5.16 -0.90 -8.45
C GLU A 130 5.30 -1.19 -9.94
N GLU A 131 4.74 -0.34 -10.81
CA GLU A 131 4.85 -0.48 -12.27
C GLU A 131 6.32 -0.48 -12.75
N SER A 132 7.15 0.38 -12.16
CA SER A 132 8.57 0.52 -12.51
C SER A 132 9.51 -0.44 -11.78
N ARG A 133 9.00 -1.24 -10.83
CA ARG A 133 9.76 -2.12 -9.93
C ARG A 133 10.67 -1.42 -8.93
N VAL A 134 10.68 -0.11 -8.87
CA VAL A 134 11.39 0.69 -7.84
C VAL A 134 10.82 0.45 -6.44
N ILE A 135 9.62 -0.17 -6.35
CA ILE A 135 8.99 -0.55 -5.08
C ILE A 135 9.89 -1.46 -4.23
N ILE A 136 10.77 -2.27 -4.84
CA ILE A 136 11.68 -3.17 -4.13
C ILE A 136 12.72 -2.37 -3.34
N GLU A 137 13.43 -1.48 -4.01
CA GLU A 137 14.43 -0.61 -3.38
C GLU A 137 13.79 0.39 -2.41
N LEU A 138 12.58 0.86 -2.74
CA LEU A 138 11.78 1.72 -1.86
C LEU A 138 11.42 0.98 -0.56
N GLY A 139 10.97 -0.27 -0.65
CA GLY A 139 10.66 -1.09 0.50
C GLY A 139 11.86 -1.33 1.42
N GLU A 140 13.04 -1.61 0.85
CA GLU A 140 14.29 -1.72 1.62
C GLU A 140 14.66 -0.42 2.31
N LEU A 141 14.56 0.71 1.61
CA LEU A 141 14.84 2.04 2.16
C LEU A 141 13.92 2.34 3.36
N VAL A 142 12.61 2.10 3.22
CA VAL A 142 11.64 2.29 4.31
C VAL A 142 12.00 1.42 5.51
N LEU A 143 12.34 0.14 5.29
CA LEU A 143 12.74 -0.76 6.39
C LEU A 143 14.01 -0.29 7.09
N ARG A 144 15.04 0.14 6.35
CA ARG A 144 16.28 0.68 6.94
C ARG A 144 16.00 1.92 7.80
N LYS A 145 15.20 2.87 7.31
CA LYS A 145 14.80 4.07 8.08
C LYS A 145 13.97 3.71 9.30
N THR A 146 13.08 2.73 9.19
CA THR A 146 12.32 2.22 10.34
C THR A 146 13.23 1.59 11.39
N CYS A 147 14.20 0.76 10.98
CA CYS A 147 15.19 0.20 11.90
C CYS A 147 16.03 1.29 12.59
N GLN A 148 16.45 2.32 11.86
CA GLN A 148 17.16 3.47 12.43
C GLN A 148 16.31 4.20 13.48
N GLN A 149 15.01 4.38 13.22
CA GLN A 149 14.09 4.99 14.17
C GLN A 149 13.91 4.13 15.43
N ILE A 150 13.81 2.81 15.27
CA ILE A 150 13.77 1.88 16.42
C ILE A 150 15.02 2.08 17.28
N LYS A 151 16.20 2.05 16.67
CA LYS A 151 17.47 2.24 17.41
C LYS A 151 17.55 3.60 18.09
N TYR A 152 17.05 4.65 17.45
CA TYR A 152 16.98 5.97 18.06
C TYR A 152 16.09 5.97 19.32
N LEU A 153 14.91 5.36 19.25
CA LEU A 153 14.00 5.27 20.40
C LEU A 153 14.53 4.35 21.49
N GLU A 154 15.18 3.22 21.16
CA GLU A 154 15.85 2.36 22.13
C GLU A 154 16.90 3.12 22.94
N ALA A 155 17.70 3.97 22.29
CA ALA A 155 18.69 4.81 22.95
C ALA A 155 18.06 5.83 23.92
N GLN A 156 16.76 6.14 23.76
CA GLN A 156 15.96 6.99 24.65
C GLN A 156 15.21 6.18 25.74
N GLY A 157 15.40 4.84 25.78
CA GLY A 157 14.77 3.96 26.76
C GLY A 157 13.40 3.38 26.32
N TYR A 158 12.98 3.59 25.07
CA TYR A 158 11.72 3.06 24.53
C TYR A 158 11.96 1.78 23.73
N ASN A 159 11.84 0.62 24.34
CA ASN A 159 12.16 -0.69 23.73
C ASN A 159 10.91 -1.52 23.40
N GLN A 160 9.71 -1.04 23.75
CA GLN A 160 8.48 -1.83 23.74
C GLN A 160 7.69 -1.74 22.45
N PHE A 161 8.03 -0.83 21.54
CA PHE A 161 7.19 -0.57 20.36
C PHE A 161 7.47 -1.54 19.22
N VAL A 162 6.38 -1.90 18.52
CA VAL A 162 6.41 -2.63 17.25
C VAL A 162 6.19 -1.62 16.11
N PHE A 163 6.93 -1.78 15.03
CA PHE A 163 6.81 -0.92 13.85
C PHE A 163 6.25 -1.73 12.68
N ASN A 164 5.14 -1.28 12.18
CA ASN A 164 4.50 -1.85 11.02
C ASN A 164 5.11 -1.26 9.74
N VAL A 165 5.45 -2.11 8.78
CA VAL A 165 6.09 -1.74 7.52
C VAL A 165 5.34 -2.36 6.37
N ASN A 166 4.75 -1.51 5.54
CA ASN A 166 3.99 -1.91 4.36
C ASN A 166 4.87 -2.61 3.32
N ARG A 167 4.35 -3.69 2.71
CA ARG A 167 5.01 -4.47 1.66
C ARG A 167 4.12 -4.64 0.45
N SER A 168 4.68 -4.43 -0.71
CA SER A 168 4.01 -4.71 -1.96
C SER A 168 4.12 -6.19 -2.33
N LEU A 169 3.07 -6.76 -2.93
CA LEU A 169 3.10 -8.12 -3.49
C LEU A 169 4.20 -8.30 -4.55
N PHE A 170 4.61 -7.23 -5.22
CA PHE A 170 5.72 -7.28 -6.17
C PHE A 170 7.06 -7.64 -5.54
N GLU A 171 7.23 -7.44 -4.24
CA GLU A 171 8.44 -7.81 -3.50
C GLU A 171 8.54 -9.33 -3.24
N PHE A 172 7.41 -10.06 -3.33
CA PHE A 172 7.35 -11.53 -3.12
C PHE A 172 7.59 -12.34 -4.40
N THR A 173 7.77 -11.70 -5.55
CA THR A 173 7.94 -12.42 -6.81
C THR A 173 9.24 -13.24 -6.83
N GLU A 174 9.24 -14.39 -7.55
CA GLU A 174 10.43 -15.26 -7.72
C GLU A 174 11.62 -14.55 -8.36
N PHE A 175 11.34 -13.49 -9.11
CA PHE A 175 12.35 -12.68 -9.79
C PHE A 175 12.94 -11.55 -8.91
N ASN A 176 12.55 -11.46 -7.64
CA ASN A 176 13.15 -10.51 -6.72
C ASN A 176 14.50 -11.05 -6.20
N PRO A 177 15.64 -10.51 -6.64
CA PRO A 177 16.97 -10.94 -6.17
C PRO A 177 17.20 -10.60 -4.67
N HIS A 178 16.38 -9.71 -4.11
CA HIS A 178 16.46 -9.19 -2.74
C HIS A 178 15.47 -9.87 -1.78
N ARG A 179 14.92 -11.03 -2.13
CA ARG A 179 13.88 -11.73 -1.36
C ARG A 179 14.23 -11.96 0.13
N ASN A 180 15.53 -12.09 0.45
CA ASN A 180 16.01 -12.28 1.81
C ASN A 180 16.53 -10.99 2.45
N ALA A 181 16.57 -9.88 1.72
CA ALA A 181 17.18 -8.63 2.17
C ALA A 181 16.51 -8.08 3.45
N TRP A 182 15.23 -8.37 3.68
CA TRP A 182 14.53 -7.84 4.87
C TRP A 182 15.13 -8.36 6.18
N LEU A 183 15.40 -9.66 6.30
CA LEU A 183 16.04 -10.24 7.49
C LEU A 183 17.50 -9.82 7.61
N GLU A 184 18.18 -9.68 6.47
CA GLU A 184 19.55 -9.16 6.43
C GLU A 184 19.58 -7.72 6.95
N ILE A 185 18.69 -6.84 6.49
CA ILE A 185 18.59 -5.45 6.96
C ILE A 185 18.33 -5.39 8.47
N ILE A 186 17.36 -6.17 8.97
CA ILE A 186 17.03 -6.21 10.40
C ILE A 186 18.27 -6.65 11.22
N THR A 187 18.98 -7.66 10.73
CA THR A 187 20.19 -8.19 11.38
C THR A 187 21.33 -7.17 11.34
N GLU A 188 21.61 -6.57 10.17
CA GLU A 188 22.64 -5.52 9.99
C GLU A 188 22.41 -4.32 10.91
N GLN A 189 21.13 -3.91 11.07
CA GLN A 189 20.76 -2.79 11.93
C GLN A 189 20.68 -3.18 13.43
N ASN A 190 20.92 -4.45 13.74
CA ASN A 190 20.86 -4.98 15.12
C ASN A 190 19.51 -4.64 15.81
N VAL A 191 18.40 -4.82 15.09
CA VAL A 191 17.02 -4.64 15.58
C VAL A 191 16.46 -6.01 15.96
N ASN A 192 15.69 -6.06 17.05
CA ASN A 192 14.96 -7.28 17.40
C ASN A 192 13.83 -7.53 16.41
N PRO A 193 13.79 -8.69 15.71
CA PRO A 193 12.75 -8.99 14.74
C PRO A 193 11.31 -8.85 15.28
N SER A 194 11.11 -9.07 16.59
CA SER A 194 9.79 -8.90 17.22
C SER A 194 9.28 -7.45 17.28
N GLN A 195 10.13 -6.49 16.96
CA GLN A 195 9.77 -5.07 16.84
C GLN A 195 9.32 -4.70 15.43
N ILE A 196 9.36 -5.63 14.47
CA ILE A 196 8.93 -5.41 13.09
C ILE A 196 7.69 -6.25 12.79
N SER A 197 6.66 -5.59 12.27
CA SER A 197 5.48 -6.21 11.70
C SER A 197 5.39 -5.88 10.22
N PHE A 198 5.38 -6.89 9.35
CA PHE A 198 5.19 -6.68 7.92
C PHE A 198 3.71 -6.59 7.60
N GLU A 199 3.29 -5.50 6.97
CA GLU A 199 1.92 -5.28 6.53
C GLU A 199 1.74 -5.66 5.08
N LEU A 200 0.69 -6.42 4.79
CA LEU A 200 0.37 -6.97 3.48
C LEU A 200 -1.11 -6.83 3.22
N THR A 201 -1.47 -6.41 2.03
CA THR A 201 -2.87 -6.38 1.64
C THR A 201 -3.47 -7.79 1.56
N GLU A 202 -4.77 -7.89 1.69
CA GLU A 202 -5.55 -9.13 1.61
C GLU A 202 -5.21 -9.99 0.37
N SER A 203 -4.77 -9.38 -0.71
CA SER A 203 -4.39 -10.06 -1.96
C SER A 203 -3.25 -11.06 -1.80
N VAL A 204 -2.45 -10.99 -0.72
CA VAL A 204 -1.41 -11.98 -0.41
C VAL A 204 -2.00 -13.38 -0.18
N LEU A 205 -3.25 -13.45 0.29
CA LEU A 205 -3.97 -14.70 0.59
C LEU A 205 -4.49 -15.42 -0.65
N ALA A 206 -4.32 -14.85 -1.87
CA ALA A 206 -4.84 -15.45 -3.09
C ALA A 206 -4.28 -16.87 -3.32
N PRO A 207 -5.10 -17.83 -3.79
CA PRO A 207 -4.72 -19.25 -3.93
C PRO A 207 -3.51 -19.52 -4.82
N GLU A 208 -3.26 -18.61 -5.76
CA GLU A 208 -2.20 -18.73 -6.78
C GLU A 208 -0.80 -18.45 -6.19
N ASN A 209 -0.73 -17.97 -4.96
CA ASN A 209 0.48 -17.43 -4.35
C ASN A 209 1.11 -18.39 -3.30
N THR A 210 1.40 -19.63 -3.67
CA THR A 210 2.02 -20.62 -2.76
C THR A 210 3.37 -20.18 -2.21
N ASN A 211 4.15 -19.39 -2.96
CA ASN A 211 5.46 -18.90 -2.55
C ASN A 211 5.37 -17.85 -1.43
N HIS A 212 4.26 -17.12 -1.33
CA HIS A 212 4.07 -16.13 -0.27
C HIS A 212 4.03 -16.77 1.12
N LEU A 213 3.36 -17.92 1.26
CA LEU A 213 3.28 -18.62 2.54
C LEU A 213 4.67 -19.02 3.07
N GLU A 214 5.58 -19.45 2.20
CA GLU A 214 6.94 -19.82 2.58
C GLU A 214 7.71 -18.62 3.13
N VAL A 215 7.67 -17.48 2.41
CA VAL A 215 8.33 -16.24 2.86
C VAL A 215 7.78 -15.76 4.21
N LEU A 216 6.45 -15.74 4.35
CA LEU A 216 5.82 -15.32 5.60
C LEU A 216 6.16 -16.27 6.77
N THR A 217 6.26 -17.57 6.51
CA THR A 217 6.68 -18.56 7.51
C THR A 217 8.14 -18.33 7.93
N GLN A 218 9.02 -17.97 7.01
CA GLN A 218 10.41 -17.63 7.32
C GLN A 218 10.50 -16.36 8.19
N LEU A 219 9.76 -15.30 7.86
CA LEU A 219 9.69 -14.08 8.66
C LEU A 219 9.17 -14.35 10.07
N LYS A 220 8.12 -15.17 10.20
CA LYS A 220 7.60 -15.60 11.51
C LYS A 220 8.62 -16.40 12.30
N SER A 221 9.33 -17.32 11.66
CA SER A 221 10.36 -18.14 12.31
C SER A 221 11.53 -17.29 12.81
N ALA A 222 11.81 -16.16 12.15
CA ALA A 222 12.78 -15.18 12.59
C ALA A 222 12.29 -14.30 13.76
N GLY A 223 10.99 -14.35 14.09
CA GLY A 223 10.36 -13.61 15.18
C GLY A 223 9.61 -12.35 14.75
N CYS A 224 9.54 -12.03 13.45
CA CYS A 224 8.74 -10.92 12.95
C CYS A 224 7.24 -11.18 13.10
N LEU A 225 6.45 -10.11 13.14
CA LEU A 225 4.99 -10.16 13.12
C LEU A 225 4.48 -9.96 11.69
N ILE A 226 3.28 -10.47 11.42
CA ILE A 226 2.59 -10.31 10.12
C ILE A 226 1.23 -9.66 10.37
N SER A 227 1.00 -8.53 9.71
CA SER A 227 -0.28 -7.82 9.71
C SER A 227 -0.94 -7.92 8.34
N LEU A 228 -2.23 -8.17 8.33
CA LEU A 228 -3.05 -8.17 7.12
C LEU A 228 -3.82 -6.86 7.03
N ASP A 229 -3.58 -6.10 5.97
CA ASP A 229 -4.14 -4.77 5.74
C ASP A 229 -5.36 -4.79 4.81
N ASP A 230 -6.18 -3.74 4.86
CA ASP A 230 -7.40 -3.54 4.04
C ASP A 230 -8.39 -4.71 4.11
N PHE A 231 -8.47 -5.39 5.26
CA PHE A 231 -9.32 -6.57 5.38
C PHE A 231 -10.80 -6.26 5.20
N GLY A 232 -11.45 -7.07 4.34
CA GLY A 232 -12.88 -6.97 4.03
C GLY A 232 -13.20 -6.18 2.78
N THR A 233 -12.20 -5.58 2.10
CA THR A 233 -12.40 -4.90 0.81
C THR A 233 -12.26 -5.84 -0.39
N GLY A 234 -11.74 -7.07 -0.17
CA GLY A 234 -11.44 -8.08 -1.19
C GLY A 234 -12.20 -9.39 -1.03
N TYR A 235 -11.66 -10.45 -1.63
CA TYR A 235 -12.23 -11.81 -1.63
C TYR A 235 -11.61 -12.68 -0.50
N SER A 236 -11.68 -12.25 0.76
CA SER A 236 -11.15 -13.07 1.86
C SER A 236 -11.94 -14.35 2.07
N SER A 237 -11.30 -15.46 1.76
CA SER A 237 -11.79 -16.74 2.27
C SER A 237 -11.20 -17.00 3.66
N LEU A 238 -12.05 -17.14 4.67
CA LEU A 238 -11.66 -17.52 6.04
C LEU A 238 -10.77 -18.77 6.08
N SER A 239 -10.91 -19.67 5.10
CA SER A 239 -10.08 -20.86 4.97
C SER A 239 -8.61 -20.53 4.70
N TYR A 240 -8.33 -19.44 3.98
CA TYR A 240 -6.97 -18.98 3.73
C TYR A 240 -6.38 -18.22 4.92
N LEU A 241 -7.17 -17.38 5.58
CA LEU A 241 -6.72 -16.69 6.79
C LEU A 241 -6.18 -17.67 7.86
N ARG A 242 -6.78 -18.85 7.99
CA ARG A 242 -6.33 -19.92 8.91
C ARG A 242 -5.00 -20.57 8.51
N ARG A 243 -4.60 -20.48 7.25
CA ARG A 243 -3.35 -21.11 6.72
C ARG A 243 -2.14 -20.20 6.82
N PHE A 244 -2.35 -18.90 6.80
CA PHE A 244 -1.29 -17.92 6.85
C PHE A 244 -0.96 -17.55 8.30
N PRO A 245 0.32 -17.29 8.61
CA PRO A 245 0.76 -16.98 9.97
C PRO A 245 0.49 -15.51 10.34
N VAL A 246 -0.77 -15.08 10.28
CA VAL A 246 -1.19 -13.70 10.55
C VAL A 246 -1.34 -13.48 12.04
N ASP A 247 -0.75 -12.39 12.56
CA ASP A 247 -0.83 -11.96 13.97
C ASP A 247 -1.87 -10.86 14.17
N VAL A 248 -2.03 -9.99 13.17
CA VAL A 248 -2.84 -8.78 13.28
C VAL A 248 -3.67 -8.63 12.01
N LEU A 249 -4.91 -8.22 12.18
CA LEU A 249 -5.85 -7.88 11.13
C LEU A 249 -6.21 -6.41 11.26
N LYS A 250 -6.04 -5.61 10.18
CA LYS A 250 -6.40 -4.20 10.14
C LYS A 250 -7.71 -4.05 9.40
N LEU A 251 -8.69 -3.43 10.06
CA LEU A 251 -9.99 -3.11 9.49
C LEU A 251 -9.89 -1.78 8.77
N ASP A 252 -10.19 -1.77 7.47
CA ASP A 252 -10.16 -0.57 6.64
C ASP A 252 -11.12 0.51 7.17
N LYS A 253 -10.73 1.76 6.97
CA LYS A 253 -11.50 2.94 7.38
C LYS A 253 -12.96 2.89 6.92
N SER A 254 -13.28 2.32 5.77
CA SER A 254 -14.65 2.27 5.25
C SER A 254 -15.64 1.54 6.17
N PHE A 255 -15.16 0.61 7.01
CA PHE A 255 -15.98 -0.06 8.04
C PHE A 255 -16.15 0.79 9.30
N ILE A 256 -15.29 1.79 9.50
CA ILE A 256 -15.20 2.58 10.72
C ILE A 256 -15.94 3.92 10.56
N ASP A 257 -16.00 4.46 9.35
CA ASP A 257 -16.53 5.80 9.10
C ASP A 257 -17.93 6.02 9.67
N GLU A 258 -18.85 5.09 9.47
CA GLU A 258 -20.25 5.19 9.93
C GLU A 258 -20.61 4.22 11.09
N ILE A 259 -19.63 3.55 11.69
CA ILE A 259 -19.85 2.51 12.72
C ILE A 259 -20.73 2.96 13.89
N HIS A 260 -20.72 4.24 14.22
CA HIS A 260 -21.48 4.83 15.33
C HIS A 260 -22.92 5.24 14.96
N THR A 261 -23.27 5.20 13.66
CA THR A 261 -24.59 5.59 13.14
C THR A 261 -25.27 4.47 12.36
N ASN A 262 -24.50 3.51 11.83
CA ASN A 262 -24.97 2.40 11.02
C ASN A 262 -24.88 1.09 11.83
N SER A 263 -26.01 0.56 12.25
CA SER A 263 -26.05 -0.71 13.00
C SER A 263 -25.59 -1.93 12.19
N GLY A 264 -25.62 -1.86 10.87
CA GLY A 264 -25.10 -2.91 9.99
C GLY A 264 -23.58 -2.98 10.04
N ASP A 265 -22.90 -1.83 9.92
CA ASP A 265 -21.44 -1.74 10.02
C ASP A 265 -20.95 -2.09 11.42
N GLU A 266 -21.65 -1.64 12.46
CA GLU A 266 -21.37 -2.02 13.84
C GLU A 266 -21.44 -3.55 14.04
N ALA A 267 -22.51 -4.20 13.57
CA ALA A 267 -22.68 -5.64 13.67
C ALA A 267 -21.61 -6.42 12.90
N LEU A 268 -21.23 -5.91 11.72
CA LEU A 268 -20.17 -6.50 10.88
C LEU A 268 -18.82 -6.42 11.58
N VAL A 269 -18.43 -5.25 12.06
CA VAL A 269 -17.15 -5.03 12.77
C VAL A 269 -17.09 -5.88 14.05
N LYS A 270 -18.16 -5.93 14.85
CA LYS A 270 -18.24 -6.81 16.03
C LYS A 270 -18.04 -8.29 15.65
N SER A 271 -18.62 -8.73 14.52
CA SER A 271 -18.48 -10.11 14.04
C SER A 271 -17.04 -10.43 13.61
N ILE A 272 -16.37 -9.48 12.92
CA ILE A 272 -14.97 -9.65 12.52
C ILE A 272 -14.06 -9.70 13.77
N ILE A 273 -14.25 -8.83 14.73
CA ILE A 273 -13.47 -8.83 15.98
C ILE A 273 -13.65 -10.17 16.72
N GLN A 274 -14.87 -10.67 16.88
CA GLN A 274 -15.13 -11.95 17.52
C GLN A 274 -14.48 -13.12 16.77
N MET A 275 -14.59 -13.14 15.45
CA MET A 275 -13.92 -14.13 14.61
C MET A 275 -12.40 -14.12 14.81
N SER A 276 -11.79 -12.93 14.80
CA SER A 276 -10.35 -12.76 14.98
C SER A 276 -9.89 -13.25 16.36
N GLN A 277 -10.67 -12.97 17.41
CA GLN A 277 -10.41 -13.48 18.78
C GLN A 277 -10.40 -15.01 18.83
N VAL A 278 -11.37 -15.68 18.16
CA VAL A 278 -11.40 -17.15 18.06
C VAL A 278 -10.18 -17.70 17.35
N LEU A 279 -9.66 -16.97 16.37
CA LEU A 279 -8.44 -17.35 15.62
C LEU A 279 -7.14 -16.97 16.34
N GLY A 280 -7.20 -16.22 17.45
CA GLY A 280 -6.02 -15.71 18.15
C GLY A 280 -5.33 -14.57 17.42
N ILE A 281 -6.04 -13.88 16.51
CA ILE A 281 -5.55 -12.76 15.71
C ILE A 281 -6.00 -11.46 16.38
N LYS A 282 -5.08 -10.50 16.56
CA LYS A 282 -5.38 -9.17 17.08
C LYS A 282 -6.00 -8.27 16.02
N VAL A 283 -6.82 -7.31 16.42
CA VAL A 283 -7.49 -6.40 15.49
C VAL A 283 -7.05 -4.97 15.72
N VAL A 284 -6.71 -4.27 14.62
CA VAL A 284 -6.54 -2.81 14.55
C VAL A 284 -7.71 -2.22 13.77
N ALA A 285 -8.42 -1.26 14.33
CA ALA A 285 -9.40 -0.46 13.59
C ALA A 285 -8.77 0.83 13.08
N GLU A 286 -8.84 1.05 11.77
CA GLU A 286 -8.23 2.20 11.12
C GLU A 286 -9.19 3.37 10.90
N GLY A 287 -8.63 4.56 10.72
CA GLY A 287 -9.40 5.75 10.38
C GLY A 287 -10.31 6.25 11.50
N VAL A 288 -9.99 5.96 12.76
CA VAL A 288 -10.75 6.48 13.91
C VAL A 288 -10.51 7.98 14.04
N GLU A 289 -11.58 8.78 13.87
CA GLU A 289 -11.54 10.24 13.91
C GLU A 289 -12.45 10.81 15.00
N LEU A 290 -13.43 10.05 15.51
CA LEU A 290 -14.45 10.49 16.44
C LEU A 290 -14.45 9.67 17.73
N GLN A 291 -14.76 10.36 18.85
CA GLN A 291 -14.92 9.70 20.15
C GLN A 291 -16.04 8.64 20.14
N GLN A 292 -17.09 8.85 19.35
CA GLN A 292 -18.19 7.90 19.21
C GLN A 292 -17.74 6.59 18.56
N GLN A 293 -16.88 6.66 17.53
CA GLN A 293 -16.27 5.47 16.91
C GLN A 293 -15.43 4.70 17.93
N LEU A 294 -14.59 5.40 18.69
CA LEU A 294 -13.77 4.82 19.74
C LEU A 294 -14.62 4.08 20.78
N ALA A 295 -15.75 4.66 21.22
CA ALA A 295 -16.64 4.05 22.22
C ALA A 295 -17.22 2.72 21.71
N VAL A 296 -17.69 2.67 20.46
CA VAL A 296 -18.22 1.44 19.83
C VAL A 296 -17.13 0.36 19.71
N LEU A 297 -15.93 0.73 19.26
CA LEU A 297 -14.81 -0.20 19.11
C LEU A 297 -14.33 -0.76 20.46
N LYS A 298 -14.33 0.07 21.50
CA LYS A 298 -14.01 -0.35 22.86
C LYS A 298 -15.02 -1.34 23.40
N GLU A 299 -16.31 -1.09 23.18
CA GLU A 299 -17.39 -2.01 23.56
C GLU A 299 -17.31 -3.32 22.76
N ALA A 300 -16.94 -3.26 21.48
CA ALA A 300 -16.75 -4.42 20.62
C ALA A 300 -15.54 -5.29 21.02
N GLY A 301 -14.66 -4.80 21.90
CA GLY A 301 -13.46 -5.52 22.33
C GLY A 301 -12.33 -5.49 21.29
N CYS A 302 -12.23 -4.41 20.50
CA CYS A 302 -11.11 -4.18 19.59
C CYS A 302 -9.81 -4.05 20.38
N ASP A 303 -8.71 -4.61 19.86
CA ASP A 303 -7.43 -4.59 20.56
C ASP A 303 -6.70 -3.25 20.39
N PHE A 304 -6.64 -2.76 19.16
CA PHE A 304 -5.88 -1.56 18.79
C PHE A 304 -6.71 -0.64 17.90
N ILE A 305 -6.36 0.63 17.93
CA ILE A 305 -6.97 1.67 17.09
C ILE A 305 -5.91 2.58 16.50
N GLN A 306 -6.18 3.04 15.29
CA GLN A 306 -5.36 3.99 14.56
C GLN A 306 -6.24 5.05 13.91
N GLY A 307 -5.85 6.32 14.00
CA GLY A 307 -6.60 7.38 13.33
C GLY A 307 -6.26 8.78 13.81
N TYR A 308 -6.81 9.76 13.12
CA TYR A 308 -6.56 11.17 13.40
C TYR A 308 -7.18 11.65 14.70
N TYR A 309 -7.99 10.83 15.34
CA TYR A 309 -8.45 11.11 16.71
C TYR A 309 -7.28 11.24 17.69
N PHE A 310 -6.21 10.45 17.52
CA PHE A 310 -5.03 10.52 18.35
C PHE A 310 -3.91 11.32 17.71
N SER A 311 -3.53 10.97 16.48
CA SER A 311 -2.46 11.67 15.75
C SER A 311 -2.50 11.40 14.27
N LYS A 312 -2.07 12.38 13.49
CA LYS A 312 -1.60 12.17 12.12
C LYS A 312 -0.23 11.50 12.14
N PRO A 313 0.25 10.95 10.99
CA PRO A 313 1.62 10.47 10.89
C PRO A 313 2.65 11.56 11.26
N LEU A 314 3.55 11.27 12.18
CA LEU A 314 4.53 12.18 12.75
C LEU A 314 5.92 11.94 12.14
N PRO A 315 6.75 12.95 11.92
CA PRO A 315 8.18 12.79 11.73
C PRO A 315 8.82 12.04 12.91
N GLY A 316 9.90 11.31 12.66
CA GLY A 316 10.52 10.46 13.69
C GLY A 316 11.01 11.21 14.93
N ASP A 317 11.45 12.45 14.77
CA ASP A 317 11.93 13.33 15.85
C ASP A 317 10.77 13.89 16.73
N GLU A 318 9.52 13.87 16.24
CA GLU A 318 8.34 14.31 17.01
C GLU A 318 7.74 13.18 17.87
N ILE A 319 8.11 11.92 17.67
CA ILE A 319 7.53 10.77 18.41
C ILE A 319 7.69 10.93 19.92
N GLN A 320 8.89 11.32 20.40
CA GLN A 320 9.15 11.45 21.84
C GLN A 320 8.29 12.54 22.50
N ALA A 321 8.10 13.66 21.82
CA ALA A 321 7.21 14.74 22.28
C ALA A 321 5.77 14.26 22.39
N PHE A 322 5.29 13.54 21.38
CA PHE A 322 3.95 12.93 21.36
C PHE A 322 3.77 11.93 22.52
N LEU A 323 4.71 11.01 22.72
CA LEU A 323 4.66 10.03 23.84
C LEU A 323 4.59 10.71 25.19
N THR A 324 5.37 11.79 25.37
CA THR A 324 5.39 12.57 26.62
C THR A 324 4.08 13.31 26.84
N GLN A 325 3.47 13.83 25.79
CA GLN A 325 2.17 14.51 25.87
C GLN A 325 1.08 13.49 26.24
N LEU A 326 1.00 12.37 25.52
CA LEU A 326 -0.03 11.33 25.76
C LEU A 326 0.03 10.80 27.20
N ALA A 327 1.24 10.62 27.75
CA ALA A 327 1.42 10.17 29.14
C ALA A 327 0.99 11.20 30.20
N ARG A 328 0.82 12.48 29.86
CA ARG A 328 0.33 13.51 30.78
C ARG A 328 -1.19 13.67 30.78
N GLU A 329 -1.84 13.22 29.68
CA GLU A 329 -3.30 13.31 29.50
C GLU A 329 -4.04 12.15 30.17
N HIS A 330 -3.26 11.16 30.66
CA HIS A 330 -3.72 9.94 31.34
C HIS A 330 -3.00 9.72 32.67
#